data_71a1b03166b928aaf276cfddbc48aaee
#
_entry.id   71a1b03166b928aaf276cfddbc48aaee
#
_cell.length_a   1.000
_cell.length_b   1.000
_cell.length_c   1.000
_cell.angle_alpha   90.00
_cell.angle_beta   90.00
_cell.angle_gamma   90.00
#
_symmetry.space_group_name_H-M   'P 1'
#
loop_
_entity.id
_entity.type
_entity.pdbx_description
1 polymer ?
#
loop_
_entity_poly.entity_id
_entity_poly.type
_entity_poly.pdbx_seq_one_letter_code
_entity_poly.pdbx_strand_id
1 'polypeptide(L)'
;MMGNQSSLRAYSQRQLRVGELVKQNLGELFIRNEAKIPSINSKLITVTEVRMTPDLKTARVYVIPLGGVDTKETVRILTEYSHLVRKALSKRLDIKFLPKLTFVEDN
;
A
#
# COMPACT_ATOMS: atom_id res chain seq x y z
N MET A 1 22.47 13.41 -1.11
CA MET A 1 21.53 14.49 -1.14
C MET A 1 20.91 14.74 -2.49
N MET A 2 21.74 14.92 -3.48
CA MET A 2 21.21 15.11 -4.84
C MET A 2 20.38 13.92 -5.30
N GLY A 3 20.79 12.71 -4.93
CA GLY A 3 20.06 11.51 -5.31
C GLY A 3 18.64 11.47 -4.78
N ASN A 4 18.44 11.86 -3.51
CA ASN A 4 17.10 11.86 -2.93
C ASN A 4 16.19 12.87 -3.61
N GLN A 5 16.73 14.04 -3.90
CA GLN A 5 15.96 15.06 -4.61
C GLN A 5 15.61 14.60 -6.02
N SER A 6 16.54 13.92 -6.68
CA SER A 6 16.28 13.38 -8.01
C SER A 6 15.16 12.36 -7.99
N SER A 7 15.16 11.47 -6.97
CA SER A 7 14.10 10.47 -6.83
C SER A 7 12.74 11.13 -6.63
N LEU A 8 12.68 12.16 -5.76
CA LEU A 8 11.43 12.88 -5.53
C LEU A 8 10.95 13.60 -6.77
N ARG A 9 11.88 14.16 -7.56
CA ARG A 9 11.53 14.84 -8.79
C ARG A 9 11.02 13.92 -9.87
N ALA A 10 11.34 12.61 -9.77
CA ALA A 10 10.84 11.63 -10.72
C ALA A 10 9.35 11.42 -10.62
N TYR A 11 8.73 11.83 -9.51
CA TYR A 11 7.30 11.70 -9.29
C TYR A 11 6.62 13.05 -9.42
N SER A 12 5.46 13.06 -10.09
CA SER A 12 4.67 14.27 -10.19
C SER A 12 4.01 14.58 -8.85
N GLN A 13 3.57 15.82 -8.68
CA GLN A 13 2.79 16.21 -7.50
C GLN A 13 1.56 15.31 -7.35
N ARG A 14 0.93 15.00 -8.46
CA ARG A 14 -0.26 14.16 -8.47
C ARG A 14 0.05 12.74 -7.99
N GLN A 15 1.16 12.16 -8.45
CA GLN A 15 1.61 10.84 -7.97
C GLN A 15 1.85 10.86 -6.46
N LEU A 16 2.49 11.89 -5.95
CA LEU A 16 2.80 11.99 -4.52
C LEU A 16 1.53 12.15 -3.69
N ARG A 17 0.60 12.97 -4.15
CA ARG A 17 -0.66 13.19 -3.44
C ARG A 17 -1.51 11.94 -3.39
N VAL A 18 -1.67 11.27 -4.51
CA VAL A 18 -2.47 10.04 -4.58
C VAL A 18 -1.80 8.95 -3.77
N GLY A 19 -0.47 8.84 -3.86
CA GLY A 19 0.28 7.87 -3.07
C GLY A 19 0.09 8.06 -1.58
N GLU A 20 0.13 9.30 -1.11
CA GLU A 20 -0.05 9.60 0.31
C GLU A 20 -1.47 9.28 0.75
N LEU A 21 -2.47 9.61 -0.08
CA LEU A 21 -3.86 9.32 0.21
C LEU A 21 -4.10 7.81 0.32
N VAL A 22 -3.55 7.05 -0.62
CA VAL A 22 -3.66 5.59 -0.60
C VAL A 22 -2.97 5.03 0.65
N LYS A 23 -1.78 5.53 0.97
CA LYS A 23 -1.01 5.08 2.14
C LYS A 23 -1.78 5.25 3.43
N GLN A 24 -2.34 6.44 3.64
CA GLN A 24 -3.09 6.72 4.86
C GLN A 24 -4.30 5.82 5.00
N ASN A 25 -5.04 5.64 3.93
CA ASN A 25 -6.23 4.81 3.98
C ASN A 25 -5.91 3.33 4.13
N LEU A 26 -4.85 2.85 3.49
CA LEU A 26 -4.40 1.46 3.70
C LEU A 26 -3.97 1.24 5.15
N GLY A 27 -3.24 2.18 5.73
CA GLY A 27 -2.82 2.08 7.12
C GLY A 27 -4.01 1.93 8.05
N GLU A 28 -5.04 2.75 7.86
CA GLU A 28 -6.23 2.70 8.69
C GLU A 28 -7.03 1.41 8.48
N LEU A 29 -7.21 0.99 7.24
CA LEU A 29 -8.00 -0.22 6.99
C LEU A 29 -7.29 -1.47 7.51
N PHE A 30 -5.97 -1.49 7.54
CA PHE A 30 -5.23 -2.59 8.16
C PHE A 30 -5.38 -2.57 9.68
N ILE A 31 -5.27 -1.41 10.32
CA ILE A 31 -5.44 -1.28 11.76
C ILE A 31 -6.85 -1.73 12.18
N ARG A 32 -7.84 -1.41 11.38
CA ARG A 32 -9.24 -1.76 11.67
C ARG A 32 -9.65 -3.12 11.13
N ASN A 33 -8.74 -3.82 10.48
CA ASN A 33 -9.00 -5.14 9.87
C ASN A 33 -10.21 -5.10 8.94
N GLU A 34 -10.34 -4.06 8.15
CA GLU A 34 -11.50 -3.89 7.26
C GLU A 34 -11.48 -4.83 6.07
N ALA A 35 -10.30 -5.26 5.63
CA ALA A 35 -10.17 -6.19 4.51
C ALA A 35 -10.46 -7.63 4.92
N LYS A 36 -10.35 -7.94 6.21
CA LYS A 36 -10.61 -9.28 6.76
C LYS A 36 -9.83 -10.37 6.03
N ILE A 37 -8.53 -10.15 5.88
CA ILE A 37 -7.65 -11.07 5.18
C ILE A 37 -7.47 -12.34 6.02
N PRO A 38 -7.69 -13.53 5.43
CA PRO A 38 -7.47 -14.79 6.16
C PRO A 38 -5.99 -14.97 6.50
N SER A 39 -5.72 -15.68 7.56
CA SER A 39 -4.38 -16.18 7.92
C SER A 39 -3.38 -15.13 8.39
N ILE A 40 -3.72 -13.85 8.42
CA ILE A 40 -2.84 -12.82 8.97
C ILE A 40 -3.63 -11.83 9.81
N ASN A 41 -2.91 -11.22 10.75
CA ASN A 41 -3.47 -10.12 11.55
C ASN A 41 -2.99 -8.80 10.91
N SER A 42 -3.89 -8.16 10.16
CA SER A 42 -3.52 -6.94 9.42
C SER A 42 -3.13 -5.78 10.34
N LYS A 43 -3.54 -5.83 11.61
CA LYS A 43 -3.14 -4.81 12.59
C LYS A 43 -1.62 -4.78 12.79
N LEU A 44 -0.94 -5.87 12.48
CA LEU A 44 0.50 -5.98 12.63
C LEU A 44 1.27 -5.59 11.37
N ILE A 45 0.57 -5.13 10.34
CA ILE A 45 1.21 -4.74 9.08
C ILE A 45 1.31 -3.22 9.01
N THR A 46 2.53 -2.72 8.84
CA THR A 46 2.77 -1.29 8.66
C THR A 46 2.99 -1.01 7.18
N VAL A 47 2.22 -0.08 6.63
CA VAL A 47 2.44 0.44 5.28
C VAL A 47 3.44 1.58 5.42
N THR A 48 4.64 1.39 4.90
CA THR A 48 5.72 2.36 5.06
C THR A 48 5.74 3.39 3.96
N GLU A 49 5.30 2.99 2.75
CA GLU A 49 5.34 3.88 1.62
C GLU A 49 4.40 3.37 0.53
N VAL A 50 3.84 4.27 -0.26
CA VAL A 50 3.10 3.92 -1.47
C VAL A 50 3.64 4.77 -2.61
N ARG A 51 4.07 4.10 -3.69
CA ARG A 51 4.57 4.77 -4.90
C ARG A 51 3.63 4.49 -6.06
N MET A 52 3.08 5.55 -6.63
CA MET A 52 2.17 5.44 -7.76
C MET A 52 2.93 5.44 -9.08
N THR A 53 2.43 4.71 -10.07
CA THR A 53 2.90 4.86 -11.45
C THR A 53 2.43 6.20 -12.01
N PRO A 54 3.10 6.73 -13.06
CA PRO A 54 2.72 8.04 -13.61
C PRO A 54 1.27 8.10 -14.09
N ASP A 55 0.72 7.00 -14.58
CA ASP A 55 -0.67 6.94 -15.03
C ASP A 55 -1.65 6.69 -13.89
N LEU A 56 -1.14 6.55 -12.66
CA LEU A 56 -1.93 6.32 -11.44
C LEU A 56 -2.70 5.00 -11.45
N LYS A 57 -2.36 4.08 -12.33
CA LYS A 57 -3.08 2.80 -12.44
C LYS A 57 -2.55 1.74 -11.49
N THR A 58 -1.35 1.89 -11.00
CA THR A 58 -0.73 0.91 -10.09
C THR A 58 -0.12 1.63 -8.89
N ALA A 59 -0.36 1.08 -7.72
CA ALA A 59 0.24 1.52 -6.46
C ALA A 59 1.18 0.42 -5.96
N ARG A 60 2.46 0.74 -5.79
CA ARG A 60 3.41 -0.14 -5.12
C ARG A 60 3.37 0.16 -3.65
N VAL A 61 2.91 -0.82 -2.89
CA VAL A 61 2.67 -0.67 -1.46
C VAL A 61 3.78 -1.39 -0.70
N TYR A 62 4.61 -0.63 -0.01
CA TYR A 62 5.73 -1.17 0.77
C TYR A 62 5.25 -1.46 2.18
N VAL A 63 5.50 -2.67 2.66
CA VAL A 63 4.99 -3.13 3.94
C VAL A 63 6.08 -3.78 4.78
N ILE A 64 5.92 -3.65 6.10
CA ILE A 64 6.74 -4.35 7.09
C ILE A 64 5.78 -4.96 8.11
N PRO A 65 5.81 -6.28 8.33
CA PRO A 65 5.04 -6.87 9.42
C PRO A 65 5.77 -6.66 10.75
N LEU A 66 5.01 -6.49 11.81
CA LEU A 66 5.53 -6.39 13.16
C LEU A 66 5.51 -7.77 13.83
N GLY A 67 6.29 -7.91 14.90
CA GLY A 67 6.21 -9.10 15.74
C GLY A 67 6.92 -10.34 15.20
N GLY A 68 7.93 -10.16 14.34
CA GLY A 68 8.76 -11.28 13.87
C GLY A 68 8.12 -12.16 12.82
N VAL A 69 7.04 -11.69 12.20
CA VAL A 69 6.38 -12.42 11.11
C VAL A 69 7.24 -12.33 9.85
N ASP A 70 7.27 -13.42 9.07
CA ASP A 70 8.02 -13.47 7.81
C ASP A 70 7.44 -12.45 6.82
N THR A 71 8.28 -11.51 6.39
CA THR A 71 7.85 -10.44 5.47
C THR A 71 7.47 -11.00 4.10
N LYS A 72 8.23 -12.00 3.62
CA LYS A 72 7.93 -12.60 2.30
C LYS A 72 6.59 -13.30 2.32
N GLU A 73 6.30 -14.02 3.39
CA GLU A 73 5.01 -14.71 3.52
C GLU A 73 3.88 -13.70 3.64
N THR A 74 4.09 -12.61 4.37
CA THR A 74 3.10 -11.56 4.49
C THR A 74 2.78 -10.96 3.12
N VAL A 75 3.82 -10.65 2.33
CA VAL A 75 3.63 -10.10 0.99
C VAL A 75 2.89 -11.09 0.09
N ARG A 76 3.23 -12.37 0.20
CA ARG A 76 2.55 -13.42 -0.57
C ARG A 76 1.04 -13.44 -0.26
N ILE A 77 0.70 -13.40 1.03
CA ILE A 77 -0.71 -13.43 1.45
C ILE A 77 -1.43 -12.16 1.01
N LEU A 78 -0.82 -11.00 1.18
CA LEU A 78 -1.41 -9.74 0.73
C LEU A 78 -1.63 -9.74 -0.78
N THR A 79 -0.71 -10.32 -1.54
CA THR A 79 -0.83 -10.43 -2.99
C THR A 79 -1.99 -11.35 -3.36
N GLU A 80 -2.08 -12.48 -2.70
CA GLU A 80 -3.17 -13.45 -2.95
C GLU A 80 -4.54 -12.82 -2.65
N TYR A 81 -4.64 -12.02 -1.60
CA TYR A 81 -5.90 -11.42 -1.17
C TYR A 81 -5.96 -9.92 -1.49
N SER A 82 -5.20 -9.47 -2.48
CA SER A 82 -5.18 -8.05 -2.84
C SER A 82 -6.56 -7.53 -3.23
N HIS A 83 -7.41 -8.39 -3.79
CA HIS A 83 -8.78 -7.99 -4.14
C HIS A 83 -9.60 -7.60 -2.91
N LEU A 84 -9.38 -8.25 -1.76
CA LEU A 84 -10.06 -7.89 -0.51
C LEU A 84 -9.57 -6.53 0.01
N VAL A 85 -8.26 -6.29 -0.07
CA VAL A 85 -7.69 -5.02 0.34
C VAL A 85 -8.21 -3.90 -0.57
N ARG A 86 -8.26 -4.16 -1.87
CA ARG A 86 -8.73 -3.19 -2.85
C ARG A 86 -10.20 -2.88 -2.65
N LYS A 87 -11.01 -3.88 -2.32
CA LYS A 87 -12.43 -3.68 -2.02
C LYS A 87 -12.61 -2.80 -0.78
N ALA A 88 -11.84 -3.08 0.29
CA ALA A 88 -11.90 -2.26 1.49
C ALA A 88 -11.46 -0.82 1.20
N LEU A 89 -10.41 -0.66 0.38
CA LEU A 89 -9.93 0.65 -0.01
C LEU A 89 -10.98 1.43 -0.80
N SER A 90 -11.74 0.75 -1.66
CA SER A 90 -12.76 1.40 -2.48
C SER A 90 -13.86 2.04 -1.63
N LYS A 91 -14.07 1.54 -0.43
CA LYS A 91 -15.07 2.10 0.48
C LYS A 91 -14.59 3.35 1.19
N ARG A 92 -13.28 3.59 1.15
CA ARG A 92 -12.67 4.73 1.83
C ARG A 92 -12.30 5.86 0.89
N LEU A 93 -12.06 5.55 -0.39
CA LEU A 93 -11.58 6.53 -1.35
C LEU A 93 -12.63 6.80 -2.41
N ASP A 94 -12.92 8.10 -2.59
CA ASP A 94 -13.79 8.55 -3.64
C ASP A 94 -12.94 8.99 -4.82
N ILE A 95 -12.35 8.02 -5.51
CA ILE A 95 -11.54 8.27 -6.71
C ILE A 95 -12.13 7.51 -7.88
N LYS A 96 -11.99 8.09 -9.07
CA LYS A 96 -12.63 7.58 -10.26
C LYS A 96 -12.17 6.17 -10.61
N PHE A 97 -10.86 5.93 -10.51
CA PHE A 97 -10.28 4.62 -10.78
C PHE A 97 -9.40 4.20 -9.62
N LEU A 98 -9.70 3.04 -9.07
CA LEU A 98 -8.91 2.48 -7.99
C LEU A 98 -7.66 1.82 -8.57
N PRO A 99 -6.47 2.10 -8.05
CA PRO A 99 -5.26 1.50 -8.59
C PRO A 99 -5.17 0.02 -8.29
N LYS A 100 -4.44 -0.71 -9.11
CA LYS A 100 -4.00 -2.05 -8.79
C LYS A 100 -2.98 -1.94 -7.66
N LEU A 101 -3.07 -2.83 -6.69
CA LEU A 101 -2.13 -2.84 -5.55
C LEU A 101 -1.07 -3.92 -5.78
N THR A 102 0.18 -3.52 -5.69
CA THR A 102 1.32 -4.45 -5.74
C THR A 102 2.07 -4.32 -4.44
N PHE A 103 2.10 -5.39 -3.65
CA PHE A 103 2.73 -5.37 -2.34
C PHE A 103 4.20 -5.75 -2.45
N VAL A 104 5.05 -5.01 -1.73
CA VAL A 104 6.50 -5.14 -1.79
C VAL A 104 7.05 -5.09 -0.37
N GLU A 105 8.08 -5.90 -0.12
CA GLU A 105 8.79 -5.82 1.16
C GLU A 105 9.52 -4.48 1.25
N ASP A 106 9.45 -3.86 2.40
CA ASP A 106 10.27 -2.70 2.69
C ASP A 106 11.43 -3.17 3.57
N ASN A 107 12.61 -3.19 2.99
CA ASN A 107 13.80 -3.68 3.68
C ASN A 107 14.58 -2.54 4.33
#